data_bc33b9e91733f25af68782f5fddb57ed
#
_entry.id   bc33b9e91733f25af68782f5fddb57ed
#
_cell.length_a   1.000
_cell.length_b   1.000
_cell.length_c   1.000
_cell.angle_alpha   90.00
_cell.angle_beta   90.00
_cell.angle_gamma   90.00
#
_symmetry.space_group_name_H-M   'P 1'
#
loop_
_entity.id
_entity.type
_entity.pdbx_description
1 polymer ?
#
loop_
_entity_poly.entity_id
_entity_poly.type
_entity_poly.pdbx_seq_one_letter_code
_entity_poly.pdbx_strand_id
1 'polypeptide(L)'
;LPVIALADLSVILAEALYPCAMSTLVLDPATPELEALKKRRRRAGLDRLDEVWEGVLHMVPAPSRKHARIATQLAVALDAPARDAGLELTMHEFNLGESERDFRVPDGGLHRPGGDEMWHPTAALVVEIVSPEDETWQKLPFYAARGVDEVLIADPGERSVHWLARSGGEYREVERSGLIELGPAELAERIDWP
;
A
#
# COMPACT_ATOMS: atom_id res chain seq x y z
N LEU A 1 9.10 5.90 14.06
CA LEU A 1 8.59 4.60 14.58
C LEU A 1 9.66 3.98 15.48
N PRO A 2 9.32 3.41 16.64
CA PRO A 2 10.33 2.76 17.47
C PRO A 2 10.76 1.44 16.81
N VAL A 3 12.05 1.30 16.55
CA VAL A 3 12.66 0.01 16.22
C VAL A 3 12.79 -0.77 17.53
N ILE A 4 12.14 -1.91 17.65
CA ILE A 4 12.08 -2.71 18.87
C ILE A 4 13.08 -3.86 18.78
N ALA A 5 13.97 -3.96 19.76
CA ALA A 5 14.91 -5.07 19.87
C ALA A 5 14.17 -6.35 20.33
N LEU A 6 14.56 -7.50 19.78
CA LEU A 6 13.90 -8.81 19.91
C LEU A 6 13.76 -9.38 21.34
N ALA A 7 14.38 -8.76 22.35
CA ALA A 7 14.30 -9.24 23.74
C ALA A 7 12.89 -9.16 24.35
N ASP A 8 11.97 -8.38 23.75
CA ASP A 8 10.61 -8.14 24.28
C ASP A 8 9.45 -8.71 23.45
N LEU A 9 9.73 -9.61 22.51
CA LEU A 9 8.68 -10.21 21.65
C LEU A 9 7.54 -10.88 22.42
N SER A 10 7.77 -11.38 23.61
CA SER A 10 6.75 -11.97 24.46
C SER A 10 5.84 -10.92 25.11
N VAL A 11 6.37 -9.73 25.39
CA VAL A 11 5.61 -8.59 25.94
C VAL A 11 4.79 -7.95 24.82
N ILE A 12 5.37 -7.77 23.65
CA ILE A 12 4.71 -7.18 22.46
C ILE A 12 3.50 -8.02 22.00
N LEU A 13 3.62 -9.35 22.04
CA LEU A 13 2.51 -10.26 21.72
C LEU A 13 1.39 -10.22 22.78
N ALA A 14 1.69 -9.81 24.00
CA ALA A 14 0.70 -9.66 25.06
C ALA A 14 -0.02 -8.29 24.99
N GLU A 15 0.66 -7.22 24.59
CA GLU A 15 0.06 -5.89 24.41
C GLU A 15 -0.74 -5.74 23.12
N ALA A 16 -0.39 -6.49 22.06
CA ALA A 16 -1.13 -6.54 20.80
C ALA A 16 -2.55 -7.18 20.93
N LEU A 17 -2.93 -7.65 22.11
CA LEU A 17 -4.29 -8.18 22.37
C LEU A 17 -5.31 -7.13 22.79
N TYR A 18 -4.94 -5.84 22.88
CA TYR A 18 -5.88 -4.75 23.23
C TYR A 18 -5.95 -3.66 22.15
N PRO A 19 -7.16 -3.18 21.84
CA PRO A 19 -7.40 -2.46 20.60
C PRO A 19 -7.18 -0.96 20.79
N CYS A 20 -6.09 -0.38 20.31
CA CYS A 20 -6.09 1.06 20.05
C CYS A 20 -5.02 1.64 19.14
N ALA A 21 -4.09 0.86 18.61
CA ALA A 21 -3.20 1.40 17.57
C ALA A 21 -2.99 0.32 16.49
N MET A 22 -3.54 0.55 15.32
CA MET A 22 -3.26 -0.26 14.13
C MET A 22 -1.99 0.28 13.48
N SER A 23 -0.85 0.09 14.15
CA SER A 23 0.46 0.51 13.65
C SER A 23 1.19 -0.62 12.98
N THR A 24 1.91 -0.32 11.91
CA THR A 24 2.86 -1.24 11.30
C THR A 24 3.99 -1.57 12.29
N LEU A 25 4.28 -2.85 12.45
CA LEU A 25 5.39 -3.32 13.27
C LEU A 25 6.62 -3.60 12.40
N VAL A 26 7.69 -2.83 12.62
CA VAL A 26 8.96 -2.95 11.88
C VAL A 26 9.92 -3.87 12.65
N LEU A 27 10.42 -4.92 12.00
CA LEU A 27 11.27 -5.94 12.60
C LEU A 27 12.62 -6.08 11.86
N ASP A 28 13.68 -5.59 12.50
CA ASP A 28 15.09 -5.69 12.06
C ASP A 28 15.96 -6.09 13.26
N PRO A 29 16.99 -6.94 13.13
CA PRO A 29 17.49 -7.63 11.94
C PRO A 29 16.92 -9.04 11.74
N ALA A 30 17.25 -9.68 10.59
CA ALA A 30 16.91 -11.07 10.32
C ALA A 30 17.56 -12.02 11.34
N THR A 31 16.74 -12.59 12.23
CA THR A 31 17.14 -13.59 13.21
C THR A 31 16.45 -14.93 12.93
N PRO A 32 16.97 -16.06 13.45
CA PRO A 32 16.26 -17.34 13.34
C PRO A 32 14.83 -17.30 13.87
N GLU A 33 14.57 -16.52 14.93
CA GLU A 33 13.25 -16.33 15.52
C GLU A 33 12.31 -15.57 14.58
N LEU A 34 12.82 -14.52 13.90
CA LEU A 34 12.06 -13.77 12.92
C LEU A 34 11.71 -14.65 11.71
N GLU A 35 12.65 -15.44 11.21
CA GLU A 35 12.39 -16.38 10.12
C GLU A 35 11.36 -17.45 10.52
N ALA A 36 11.40 -17.94 11.76
CA ALA A 36 10.39 -18.84 12.30
C ALA A 36 9.00 -18.16 12.39
N LEU A 37 8.95 -16.88 12.77
CA LEU A 37 7.73 -16.08 12.82
C LEU A 37 7.14 -15.89 11.41
N LYS A 38 7.95 -15.47 10.42
CA LYS A 38 7.54 -15.34 9.01
C LYS A 38 6.93 -16.64 8.49
N LYS A 39 7.62 -17.76 8.71
CA LYS A 39 7.15 -19.08 8.31
C LYS A 39 5.82 -19.48 8.97
N ARG A 40 5.64 -19.14 10.25
CA ARG A 40 4.39 -19.40 10.98
C ARG A 40 3.26 -18.53 10.44
N ARG A 41 3.49 -17.23 10.21
CA ARG A 41 2.50 -16.31 9.61
C ARG A 41 2.07 -16.77 8.22
N ARG A 42 3.04 -17.12 7.36
CA ARG A 42 2.78 -17.65 6.01
C ARG A 42 1.90 -18.91 6.04
N ARG A 43 2.20 -19.86 6.94
CA ARG A 43 1.37 -21.08 7.10
C ARG A 43 -0.05 -20.80 7.59
N ALA A 44 -0.24 -19.72 8.32
CA ALA A 44 -1.54 -19.28 8.82
C ALA A 44 -2.27 -18.33 7.87
N GLY A 45 -1.65 -17.93 6.74
CA GLY A 45 -2.20 -16.92 5.79
C GLY A 45 -2.32 -15.53 6.38
N LEU A 46 -1.46 -15.19 7.35
CA LEU A 46 -1.47 -13.90 8.06
C LEU A 46 -0.45 -12.90 7.52
N ASP A 47 0.27 -13.27 6.46
CA ASP A 47 1.36 -12.48 5.85
C ASP A 47 0.95 -11.75 4.58
N ARG A 48 -0.33 -11.76 4.23
CA ARG A 48 -0.82 -11.21 2.96
C ARG A 48 -0.60 -9.70 2.79
N LEU A 49 -0.53 -8.98 3.90
CA LEU A 49 -0.33 -7.53 3.94
C LEU A 49 1.08 -7.16 4.39
N ASP A 50 1.89 -8.16 4.79
CA ASP A 50 3.26 -7.91 5.21
C ASP A 50 4.11 -7.46 4.02
N GLU A 51 4.95 -6.46 4.24
CA GLU A 51 5.90 -5.92 3.26
C GLU A 51 7.33 -6.22 3.68
N VAL A 52 8.26 -6.18 2.74
CA VAL A 52 9.69 -6.23 3.04
C VAL A 52 10.36 -5.03 2.38
N TRP A 53 11.02 -4.21 3.18
CA TRP A 53 11.70 -3.00 2.74
C TRP A 53 13.20 -3.20 2.91
N GLU A 54 13.92 -3.41 1.80
CA GLU A 54 15.37 -3.66 1.82
C GLU A 54 15.79 -4.78 2.80
N GLY A 55 14.97 -5.81 2.93
CA GLY A 55 15.20 -6.94 3.83
C GLY A 55 14.56 -6.81 5.21
N VAL A 56 14.04 -5.65 5.59
CA VAL A 56 13.34 -5.40 6.85
C VAL A 56 11.85 -5.77 6.71
N LEU A 57 11.34 -6.57 7.63
CA LEU A 57 9.93 -6.96 7.63
C LEU A 57 9.05 -5.88 8.26
N HIS A 58 8.04 -5.44 7.52
CA HIS A 58 6.96 -4.58 7.97
C HIS A 58 5.69 -5.42 8.09
N MET A 59 5.23 -5.65 9.31
CA MET A 59 3.99 -6.40 9.57
C MET A 59 2.83 -5.42 9.61
N VAL A 60 2.01 -5.43 8.56
CA VAL A 60 0.86 -4.53 8.42
C VAL A 60 -0.40 -5.16 9.02
N PRO A 61 -1.17 -4.44 9.83
CA PRO A 61 -2.44 -4.92 10.37
C PRO A 61 -3.52 -4.99 9.28
N ALA A 62 -4.56 -5.78 9.53
CA ALA A 62 -5.71 -5.83 8.64
C ALA A 62 -6.42 -4.45 8.54
N PRO A 63 -6.90 -4.06 7.35
CA PRO A 63 -7.54 -2.77 7.13
C PRO A 63 -8.83 -2.64 7.94
N SER A 64 -9.09 -1.41 8.41
CA SER A 64 -10.33 -1.09 9.11
C SER A 64 -11.53 -1.10 8.17
N ARG A 65 -12.75 -1.17 8.74
CA ARG A 65 -13.99 -1.02 7.95
C ARG A 65 -14.06 0.31 7.21
N LYS A 66 -13.52 1.39 7.77
CA LYS A 66 -13.46 2.71 7.12
C LYS A 66 -12.56 2.67 5.90
N HIS A 67 -11.38 2.09 6.03
CA HIS A 67 -10.44 1.88 4.93
C HIS A 67 -11.09 1.05 3.80
N ALA A 68 -11.66 -0.11 4.12
CA ALA A 68 -12.32 -0.97 3.13
C ALA A 68 -13.50 -0.27 2.40
N ARG A 69 -14.22 0.64 3.09
CA ARG A 69 -15.28 1.43 2.47
C ARG A 69 -14.73 2.41 1.44
N ILE A 70 -13.62 3.07 1.74
CA ILE A 70 -12.95 3.98 0.79
C ILE A 70 -12.42 3.19 -0.40
N ALA A 71 -11.75 2.05 -0.18
CA ALA A 71 -11.28 1.18 -1.25
C ALA A 71 -12.40 0.80 -2.22
N THR A 72 -13.60 0.45 -1.68
CA THR A 72 -14.76 0.14 -2.51
C THR A 72 -15.23 1.34 -3.34
N GLN A 73 -15.24 2.55 -2.78
CA GLN A 73 -15.65 3.75 -3.49
C GLN A 73 -14.64 4.16 -4.57
N LEU A 74 -13.34 4.01 -4.28
CA LEU A 74 -12.27 4.21 -5.25
C LEU A 74 -12.40 3.21 -6.41
N ALA A 75 -12.68 1.93 -6.13
CA ALA A 75 -12.91 0.94 -7.17
C ALA A 75 -14.02 1.38 -8.14
N VAL A 76 -15.15 1.83 -7.60
CA VAL A 76 -16.28 2.30 -8.42
C VAL A 76 -15.92 3.54 -9.23
N ALA A 77 -15.18 4.48 -8.64
CA ALA A 77 -14.83 5.74 -9.31
C ALA A 77 -13.76 5.57 -10.40
N LEU A 78 -12.84 4.63 -10.22
CA LEU A 78 -11.69 4.41 -11.12
C LEU A 78 -12.00 3.43 -12.26
N ASP A 79 -12.98 2.53 -12.12
CA ASP A 79 -13.21 1.43 -13.06
C ASP A 79 -13.50 1.90 -14.50
N ALA A 80 -14.44 2.80 -14.70
CA ALA A 80 -14.78 3.29 -16.03
C ALA A 80 -13.62 4.11 -16.66
N PRO A 81 -13.02 5.12 -15.98
CA PRO A 81 -11.88 5.85 -16.52
C PRO A 81 -10.67 4.94 -16.85
N ALA A 82 -10.41 3.92 -16.05
CA ALA A 82 -9.33 2.97 -16.31
C ALA A 82 -9.58 2.17 -17.59
N ARG A 83 -10.78 1.62 -17.75
CA ARG A 83 -11.17 0.89 -18.97
C ARG A 83 -11.12 1.75 -20.23
N ASP A 84 -11.59 2.99 -20.14
CA ASP A 84 -11.57 3.93 -21.26
C ASP A 84 -10.13 4.27 -21.70
N ALA A 85 -9.18 4.24 -20.75
CA ALA A 85 -7.75 4.39 -20.99
C ALA A 85 -7.04 3.08 -21.40
N GLY A 86 -7.75 1.96 -21.46
CA GLY A 86 -7.17 0.65 -21.78
C GLY A 86 -6.29 0.08 -20.65
N LEU A 87 -6.57 0.47 -19.39
CA LEU A 87 -5.89 -0.03 -18.19
C LEU A 87 -6.79 -1.00 -17.43
N GLU A 88 -6.15 -1.91 -16.70
CA GLU A 88 -6.82 -2.90 -15.85
C GLU A 88 -6.77 -2.44 -14.40
N LEU A 89 -7.95 -2.33 -13.74
CA LEU A 89 -8.06 -1.95 -12.35
C LEU A 89 -7.96 -3.17 -11.43
N THR A 90 -7.08 -3.08 -10.43
CA THR A 90 -7.01 -3.99 -9.30
C THR A 90 -7.23 -3.17 -8.02
N MET A 91 -8.34 -3.38 -7.31
CA MET A 91 -8.60 -2.75 -6.01
C MET A 91 -8.62 -3.80 -4.90
N HIS A 92 -7.53 -4.49 -4.79
CA HIS A 92 -7.12 -5.34 -3.69
C HIS A 92 -5.59 -5.37 -3.66
N GLU A 93 -5.05 -5.82 -2.57
CA GLU A 93 -3.61 -5.86 -2.32
C GLU A 93 -2.89 -6.76 -3.35
N PHE A 94 -1.75 -6.30 -3.84
CA PHE A 94 -0.87 -7.05 -4.73
C PHE A 94 0.61 -6.81 -4.39
N ASN A 95 1.49 -7.74 -4.76
CA ASN A 95 2.91 -7.60 -4.50
C ASN A 95 3.58 -6.75 -5.59
N LEU A 96 3.92 -5.50 -5.28
CA LEU A 96 4.71 -4.65 -6.16
C LEU A 96 6.19 -4.79 -5.80
N GLY A 97 6.97 -5.37 -6.70
CA GLY A 97 8.39 -5.69 -6.51
C GLY A 97 8.82 -6.82 -7.42
N GLU A 98 10.06 -7.29 -7.26
CA GLU A 98 10.61 -8.39 -8.07
C GLU A 98 10.80 -9.69 -7.27
N SER A 99 10.74 -9.61 -5.93
CA SER A 99 10.97 -10.76 -5.06
C SER A 99 10.48 -10.52 -3.63
N GLU A 100 10.44 -11.58 -2.84
CA GLU A 100 10.11 -11.55 -1.41
C GLU A 100 11.11 -10.78 -0.51
N ARG A 101 12.20 -10.22 -1.09
CA ARG A 101 13.24 -9.52 -0.32
C ARG A 101 13.08 -8.02 -0.29
N ASP A 102 12.35 -7.47 -1.27
CA ASP A 102 12.08 -6.03 -1.35
C ASP A 102 10.83 -5.77 -2.19
N PHE A 103 9.71 -5.56 -1.51
CA PHE A 103 8.41 -5.33 -2.12
C PHE A 103 7.49 -4.52 -1.21
N ARG A 104 6.47 -3.93 -1.81
CA ARG A 104 5.35 -3.25 -1.13
C ARG A 104 4.05 -3.92 -1.52
N VAL A 105 3.03 -3.71 -0.69
CA VAL A 105 1.67 -4.23 -0.90
C VAL A 105 0.70 -3.05 -0.89
N PRO A 106 0.55 -2.34 -2.02
CA PRO A 106 -0.42 -1.25 -2.12
C PRO A 106 -1.86 -1.73 -2.05
N ASP A 107 -2.78 -0.84 -1.69
CA ASP A 107 -4.21 -1.12 -1.57
C ASP A 107 -4.89 -1.37 -2.91
N GLY A 108 -4.28 -0.92 -4.01
CA GLY A 108 -4.76 -1.13 -5.36
C GLY A 108 -3.88 -0.51 -6.41
N GLY A 109 -4.27 -0.65 -7.68
CA GLY A 109 -3.52 -0.06 -8.78
C GLY A 109 -4.20 -0.19 -10.13
N LEU A 110 -3.64 0.54 -11.10
CA LEU A 110 -3.93 0.37 -12.53
C LEU A 110 -2.73 -0.27 -13.23
N HIS A 111 -3.01 -1.26 -14.04
CA HIS A 111 -2.02 -2.02 -14.75
C HIS A 111 -2.22 -1.88 -16.26
N ARG A 112 -1.12 -1.92 -17.03
CA ARG A 112 -1.19 -2.13 -18.46
C ARG A 112 -1.60 -3.57 -18.74
N PRO A 113 -2.37 -3.84 -19.80
CA PRO A 113 -2.81 -5.20 -20.12
C PRO A 113 -1.63 -6.17 -20.24
N GLY A 114 -1.80 -7.36 -19.71
CA GLY A 114 -0.81 -8.44 -19.72
C GLY A 114 -0.15 -8.65 -18.37
N GLY A 115 0.45 -9.83 -18.19
CA GLY A 115 1.04 -10.27 -16.93
C GLY A 115 0.02 -11.00 -16.04
N ASP A 116 0.44 -12.18 -15.57
CA ASP A 116 -0.30 -12.99 -14.58
C ASP A 116 0.69 -13.44 -13.50
N GLU A 117 1.66 -12.56 -13.23
CA GLU A 117 2.73 -12.84 -12.28
C GLU A 117 2.26 -12.54 -10.86
N MET A 118 2.78 -13.32 -9.91
CA MET A 118 2.61 -13.06 -8.48
C MET A 118 3.29 -11.75 -8.04
N TRP A 119 4.33 -11.35 -8.75
CA TRP A 119 5.16 -10.18 -8.48
C TRP A 119 5.04 -9.20 -9.64
N HIS A 120 4.50 -8.03 -9.35
CA HIS A 120 4.39 -6.95 -10.34
C HIS A 120 5.62 -6.06 -10.26
N PRO A 121 6.49 -6.02 -11.28
CA PRO A 121 7.70 -5.20 -11.22
C PRO A 121 7.40 -3.70 -11.20
N THR A 122 6.24 -3.31 -11.73
CA THR A 122 5.74 -1.93 -11.80
C THR A 122 4.21 -1.91 -11.88
N ALA A 123 3.62 -0.71 -11.81
CA ALA A 123 2.22 -0.43 -12.12
C ALA A 123 2.13 0.89 -12.90
N ALA A 124 1.05 1.12 -13.64
CA ALA A 124 0.78 2.42 -14.24
C ALA A 124 0.40 3.44 -13.16
N LEU A 125 -0.47 3.04 -12.22
CA LEU A 125 -0.84 3.82 -11.06
C LEU A 125 -0.90 2.91 -9.84
N VAL A 126 -0.40 3.39 -8.70
CA VAL A 126 -0.58 2.79 -7.38
C VAL A 126 -1.64 3.56 -6.62
N VAL A 127 -2.50 2.86 -5.89
CA VAL A 127 -3.48 3.43 -4.96
C VAL A 127 -3.11 3.07 -3.54
N GLU A 128 -3.03 4.08 -2.69
CA GLU A 128 -2.82 3.96 -1.24
C GLU A 128 -3.94 4.68 -0.49
N ILE A 129 -4.37 4.12 0.62
CA ILE A 129 -5.35 4.72 1.53
C ILE A 129 -4.71 4.87 2.89
N VAL A 130 -4.46 6.10 3.30
CA VAL A 130 -3.77 6.41 4.55
C VAL A 130 -4.51 5.83 5.75
N SER A 131 -3.79 5.08 6.56
CA SER A 131 -4.22 4.59 7.86
C SER A 131 -3.50 5.35 8.99
N PRO A 132 -4.05 5.43 10.21
CA PRO A 132 -3.35 6.08 11.30
C PRO A 132 -1.95 5.47 11.52
N GLU A 133 -0.92 6.34 11.59
CA GLU A 133 0.47 5.95 11.84
C GLU A 133 1.08 5.01 10.77
N ASP A 134 0.54 5.02 9.54
CA ASP A 134 1.11 4.22 8.46
C ASP A 134 2.33 4.87 7.79
N GLU A 135 2.91 4.14 6.85
CA GLU A 135 4.14 4.50 6.15
C GLU A 135 3.90 4.87 4.67
N THR A 136 2.67 5.21 4.29
CA THR A 136 2.26 5.47 2.89
C THR A 136 3.25 6.41 2.16
N TRP A 137 3.54 7.57 2.75
CA TRP A 137 4.43 8.56 2.14
C TRP A 137 5.90 8.09 2.04
N GLN A 138 6.33 7.17 2.90
CA GLN A 138 7.68 6.61 2.90
C GLN A 138 7.88 5.60 1.76
N LYS A 139 6.82 5.11 1.14
CA LYS A 139 6.86 4.18 0.00
C LYS A 139 7.17 4.87 -1.33
N LEU A 140 6.99 6.18 -1.44
CA LEU A 140 7.12 6.93 -2.70
C LEU A 140 8.47 6.74 -3.40
N PRO A 141 9.63 6.78 -2.71
CA PRO A 141 10.91 6.53 -3.37
C PRO A 141 10.99 5.13 -4.00
N PHE A 142 10.43 4.12 -3.34
CA PHE A 142 10.37 2.77 -3.88
C PHE A 142 9.50 2.71 -5.15
N TYR A 143 8.31 3.30 -5.15
CA TYR A 143 7.45 3.36 -6.33
C TYR A 143 8.12 4.10 -7.49
N ALA A 144 8.80 5.20 -7.22
CA ALA A 144 9.56 5.92 -8.24
C ALA A 144 10.68 5.07 -8.86
N ALA A 145 11.44 4.36 -8.02
CA ALA A 145 12.51 3.45 -8.45
C ALA A 145 11.96 2.26 -9.28
N ARG A 146 10.74 1.80 -9.00
CA ARG A 146 10.03 0.75 -9.76
C ARG A 146 9.36 1.27 -11.02
N GLY A 147 9.47 2.56 -11.33
CA GLY A 147 8.93 3.14 -12.55
C GLY A 147 7.41 3.29 -12.56
N VAL A 148 6.76 3.28 -11.40
CA VAL A 148 5.33 3.60 -11.28
C VAL A 148 5.09 5.03 -11.78
N ASP A 149 4.17 5.20 -12.74
CA ASP A 149 3.99 6.52 -13.36
C ASP A 149 3.24 7.49 -12.46
N GLU A 150 2.21 7.01 -11.77
CA GLU A 150 1.40 7.84 -10.89
C GLU A 150 1.10 7.14 -9.56
N VAL A 151 0.90 7.92 -8.50
CA VAL A 151 0.44 7.44 -7.18
C VAL A 151 -0.77 8.28 -6.76
N LEU A 152 -1.85 7.60 -6.41
CA LEU A 152 -3.06 8.16 -5.83
C LEU A 152 -3.06 7.84 -4.33
N ILE A 153 -3.11 8.86 -3.49
CA ILE A 153 -3.20 8.72 -2.04
C ILE A 153 -4.52 9.32 -1.56
N ALA A 154 -5.38 8.48 -0.96
CA ALA A 154 -6.60 8.93 -0.32
C ALA A 154 -6.36 9.05 1.19
N ASP A 155 -6.52 10.24 1.76
CA ASP A 155 -6.36 10.49 3.18
C ASP A 155 -7.72 10.71 3.88
N PRO A 156 -8.21 9.71 4.63
CA PRO A 156 -9.48 9.85 5.35
C PRO A 156 -9.42 10.84 6.51
N GLY A 157 -8.24 11.09 7.09
CA GLY A 157 -8.03 12.02 8.18
C GLY A 157 -8.21 13.47 7.74
N GLU A 158 -7.65 13.78 6.58
CA GLU A 158 -7.73 15.10 5.95
C GLU A 158 -8.90 15.23 4.97
N ARG A 159 -9.61 14.13 4.66
CA ARG A 159 -10.66 14.05 3.65
C ARG A 159 -10.19 14.59 2.30
N SER A 160 -9.00 14.21 1.91
CA SER A 160 -8.32 14.67 0.72
C SER A 160 -7.86 13.51 -0.16
N VAL A 161 -7.63 13.83 -1.44
CA VAL A 161 -6.98 12.97 -2.40
C VAL A 161 -5.76 13.71 -2.94
N HIS A 162 -4.60 13.08 -2.86
CA HIS A 162 -3.38 13.54 -3.50
C HIS A 162 -3.14 12.70 -4.74
N TRP A 163 -2.89 13.35 -5.86
CA TRP A 163 -2.51 12.69 -7.10
C TRP A 163 -1.12 13.11 -7.48
N LEU A 164 -0.22 12.15 -7.56
CA LEU A 164 1.20 12.38 -7.76
C LEU A 164 1.64 11.76 -9.09
N ALA A 165 2.29 12.53 -9.95
CA ALA A 165 2.89 12.04 -11.19
C ALA A 165 4.41 12.03 -11.09
N ARG A 166 5.04 10.98 -11.62
CA ARG A 166 6.49 10.82 -11.63
C ARG A 166 7.15 11.76 -12.64
N SER A 167 8.14 12.52 -12.17
CA SER A 167 8.94 13.44 -12.98
C SER A 167 10.40 13.38 -12.55
N GLY A 168 11.29 12.91 -13.43
CA GLY A 168 12.72 12.87 -13.15
C GLY A 168 13.14 11.95 -11.98
N GLY A 169 12.35 10.91 -11.67
CA GLY A 169 12.63 9.98 -10.57
C GLY A 169 12.01 10.37 -9.23
N GLU A 170 11.29 11.47 -9.16
CA GLU A 170 10.52 11.93 -8.00
C GLU A 170 9.05 12.11 -8.37
N TYR A 171 8.18 12.22 -7.35
CA TYR A 171 6.77 12.53 -7.54
C TYR A 171 6.48 14.00 -7.30
N ARG A 172 5.53 14.55 -8.08
CA ARG A 172 4.98 15.89 -7.89
C ARG A 172 3.47 15.83 -7.96
N GLU A 173 2.81 16.61 -7.14
CA GLU A 173 1.36 16.75 -7.19
C GLU A 173 0.90 17.29 -8.55
N VAL A 174 -0.21 16.71 -9.02
CA VAL A 174 -0.87 17.14 -10.26
C VAL A 174 -2.36 17.35 -10.02
N GLU A 175 -2.94 18.29 -10.74
CA GLU A 175 -4.38 18.58 -10.67
C GLU A 175 -5.22 17.59 -11.50
N ARG A 176 -4.57 16.80 -12.36
CA ARG A 176 -5.22 15.80 -13.20
C ARG A 176 -4.25 14.68 -13.55
N SER A 177 -4.76 13.46 -13.60
CA SER A 177 -3.99 12.30 -14.07
C SER A 177 -3.57 12.48 -15.55
N GLY A 178 -2.38 12.02 -15.86
CA GLY A 178 -1.93 11.84 -17.24
C GLY A 178 -2.32 10.49 -17.85
N LEU A 179 -2.86 9.58 -17.04
CA LEU A 179 -3.22 8.22 -17.45
C LEU A 179 -4.72 8.08 -17.71
N ILE A 180 -5.55 8.72 -16.90
CA ILE A 180 -7.01 8.64 -16.95
C ILE A 180 -7.66 10.01 -16.83
N GLU A 181 -8.85 10.17 -17.37
CA GLU A 181 -9.59 11.46 -17.35
C GLU A 181 -10.24 11.72 -15.97
N LEU A 182 -9.39 11.91 -14.94
CA LEU A 182 -9.83 12.14 -13.56
C LEU A 182 -8.82 13.02 -12.81
N GLY A 183 -9.30 13.83 -11.87
CA GLY A 183 -8.47 14.65 -11.00
C GLY A 183 -8.74 14.41 -9.51
N PRO A 184 -7.82 14.81 -8.61
CA PRO A 184 -7.94 14.59 -7.17
C PRO A 184 -9.17 15.31 -6.57
N ALA A 185 -9.47 16.51 -6.95
CA ALA A 185 -10.64 17.25 -6.45
C ALA A 185 -11.95 16.59 -6.82
N GLU A 186 -12.09 16.18 -8.09
CA GLU A 186 -13.27 15.47 -8.58
C GLU A 186 -13.45 14.11 -7.88
N LEU A 187 -12.36 13.39 -7.63
CA LEU A 187 -12.40 12.11 -6.93
C LEU A 187 -12.75 12.29 -5.46
N ALA A 188 -12.19 13.31 -4.79
CA ALA A 188 -12.48 13.61 -3.39
C ALA A 188 -13.96 13.92 -3.15
N GLU A 189 -14.65 14.59 -4.10
CA GLU A 189 -16.10 14.87 -4.04
C GLU A 189 -16.95 13.59 -4.19
N ARG A 190 -16.44 12.55 -4.83
CA ARG A 190 -17.15 11.28 -5.02
C ARG A 190 -17.03 10.33 -3.83
N ILE A 191 -16.10 10.60 -2.90
CA ILE A 191 -15.89 9.78 -1.71
C ILE A 191 -16.79 10.26 -0.58
N ASP A 192 -17.61 9.36 -0.06
CA ASP A 192 -18.34 9.57 1.19
C ASP A 192 -17.40 9.27 2.37
N TRP A 193 -16.70 10.29 2.80
CA TRP A 193 -15.68 10.22 3.84
C TRP A 193 -16.25 9.78 5.20
N PRO A 194 -15.54 8.91 5.95
CA PRO A 194 -16.00 8.41 7.25
C PRO A 194 -15.96 9.44 8.38
#